data_b4b5ea02880c51c2e85bafcd626f72e0
#
_entry.id   b4b5ea02880c51c2e85bafcd626f72e0
#
_cell.length_a   1.000
_cell.length_b   1.000
_cell.length_c   1.000
_cell.angle_alpha   90.00
_cell.angle_beta   90.00
_cell.angle_gamma   90.00
#
_symmetry.space_group_name_H-M   'P 1'
#
loop_
_entity.id
_entity.type
_entity.pdbx_description
1 polymer ?
#
loop_
_entity_poly.entity_id
_entity_poly.type
_entity_poly.pdbx_seq_one_letter_code
_entity_poly.pdbx_strand_id
1 'polypeptide(L)'
;MTEADRIARAYEGLEERAGGRWDPANRGNQAIVRERRVATTRLLQEAGMLPLGTREVLEVGSGAGGELGWLLELGAEPERLTGVDLLEDRVATAAKAYPGIRFRQGNAEKLEFANGSFDLVMSITVFSSIFDARMAANVAAEILRVLRAGGGLLWYDVRYDSLSNRNVRAVTAARVRELFPPLRGELTTVTLLPPLARRLGPLTAGSYPLLARVAPLRSHLIGLLRKPLH
;
A
#
# COMPACT_ATOMS: atom_id res chain seq x y z
N MET A 1 1.27 -24.75 9.73
CA MET A 1 0.91 -23.73 8.70
C MET A 1 1.44 -22.40 9.17
N THR A 2 2.32 -21.79 8.42
CA THR A 2 2.88 -20.47 8.76
C THR A 2 1.88 -19.37 8.44
N GLU A 3 2.11 -18.15 8.95
CA GLU A 3 1.29 -16.98 8.58
C GLU A 3 1.42 -16.65 7.09
N ALA A 4 2.61 -16.81 6.51
CA ALA A 4 2.83 -16.67 5.07
C ALA A 4 1.95 -17.64 4.26
N ASP A 5 1.86 -18.92 4.67
CA ASP A 5 0.98 -19.90 4.02
C ASP A 5 -0.51 -19.51 4.15
N ARG A 6 -0.91 -18.96 5.30
CA ARG A 6 -2.28 -18.48 5.52
C ARG A 6 -2.60 -17.32 4.57
N ILE A 7 -1.67 -16.35 4.45
CA ILE A 7 -1.82 -15.21 3.54
C ILE A 7 -1.91 -15.70 2.09
N ALA A 8 -0.98 -16.56 1.66
CA ALA A 8 -0.99 -17.10 0.30
C ALA A 8 -2.34 -17.75 -0.04
N ARG A 9 -2.85 -18.63 0.82
CA ARG A 9 -4.17 -19.25 0.64
C ARG A 9 -5.33 -18.25 0.64
N ALA A 10 -5.25 -17.20 1.45
CA ALA A 10 -6.29 -16.16 1.50
C ALA A 10 -6.42 -15.42 0.16
N TYR A 11 -5.31 -15.26 -0.53
CA TYR A 11 -5.24 -14.57 -1.82
C TYR A 11 -5.38 -15.51 -3.03
N GLU A 12 -5.12 -16.82 -2.87
CA GLU A 12 -5.33 -17.82 -3.91
C GLU A 12 -6.79 -17.81 -4.39
N GLY A 13 -7.02 -17.60 -5.69
CA GLY A 13 -8.35 -17.48 -6.28
C GLY A 13 -9.22 -16.35 -5.73
N LEU A 14 -8.59 -15.32 -5.11
CA LEU A 14 -9.33 -14.20 -4.53
C LEU A 14 -10.13 -13.43 -5.57
N GLU A 15 -9.60 -13.25 -6.76
CA GLU A 15 -10.28 -12.53 -7.86
C GLU A 15 -11.55 -13.24 -8.30
N GLU A 16 -11.50 -14.56 -8.42
CA GLU A 16 -12.66 -15.39 -8.76
C GLU A 16 -13.73 -15.35 -7.66
N ARG A 17 -13.30 -15.50 -6.39
CA ARG A 17 -14.21 -15.47 -5.22
C ARG A 17 -14.76 -14.09 -4.91
N ALA A 18 -14.07 -13.06 -5.32
CA ALA A 18 -14.47 -11.67 -5.01
C ALA A 18 -15.66 -11.18 -5.86
N GLY A 19 -16.11 -11.94 -6.86
CA GLY A 19 -17.32 -11.62 -7.65
C GLY A 19 -17.29 -10.19 -8.24
N GLY A 20 -16.18 -9.79 -8.85
CA GLY A 20 -16.03 -8.45 -9.43
C GLY A 20 -15.80 -7.32 -8.39
N ARG A 21 -15.56 -7.65 -7.12
CA ARG A 21 -15.26 -6.65 -6.07
C ARG A 21 -14.11 -5.71 -6.45
N TRP A 22 -13.13 -6.22 -7.17
CA TRP A 22 -11.95 -5.48 -7.61
C TRP A 22 -12.02 -5.06 -9.09
N ASP A 23 -13.20 -5.18 -9.71
CA ASP A 23 -13.41 -4.77 -11.10
C ASP A 23 -12.90 -3.33 -11.33
N PRO A 24 -11.90 -3.14 -12.19
CA PRO A 24 -11.37 -1.83 -12.50
C PRO A 24 -12.36 -0.93 -13.24
N ALA A 25 -13.39 -1.50 -13.87
CA ALA A 25 -14.47 -0.74 -14.50
C ALA A 25 -15.47 -0.18 -13.49
N ASN A 26 -15.49 -0.67 -12.24
CA ASN A 26 -16.37 -0.13 -11.20
C ASN A 26 -15.96 1.31 -10.83
N ARG A 27 -16.88 2.27 -11.03
CA ARG A 27 -16.64 3.70 -10.78
C ARG A 27 -16.22 4.00 -9.34
N GLY A 28 -16.74 3.26 -8.37
CA GLY A 28 -16.35 3.39 -6.96
C GLY A 28 -14.91 2.96 -6.71
N ASN A 29 -14.45 1.85 -7.33
CA ASN A 29 -13.05 1.43 -7.27
C ASN A 29 -12.13 2.49 -7.91
N GLN A 30 -12.52 3.02 -9.07
CA GLN A 30 -11.78 4.11 -9.73
C GLN A 30 -11.66 5.36 -8.85
N ALA A 31 -12.74 5.74 -8.16
CA ALA A 31 -12.75 6.89 -7.25
C ALA A 31 -11.82 6.65 -6.04
N ILE A 32 -11.82 5.43 -5.47
CA ILE A 32 -10.91 5.02 -4.38
C ILE A 32 -9.45 5.14 -4.82
N VAL A 33 -9.09 4.57 -5.97
CA VAL A 33 -7.74 4.63 -6.50
C VAL A 33 -7.31 6.07 -6.76
N ARG A 34 -8.18 6.86 -7.39
CA ARG A 34 -7.91 8.29 -7.67
C ARG A 34 -7.68 9.07 -6.37
N GLU A 35 -8.53 8.91 -5.36
CA GLU A 35 -8.37 9.60 -4.07
C GLU A 35 -7.03 9.24 -3.41
N ARG A 36 -6.68 7.96 -3.36
CA ARG A 36 -5.41 7.50 -2.82
C ARG A 36 -4.22 8.12 -3.57
N ARG A 37 -4.22 8.08 -4.91
CA ARG A 37 -3.15 8.64 -5.73
C ARG A 37 -3.01 10.15 -5.56
N VAL A 38 -4.12 10.89 -5.52
CA VAL A 38 -4.11 12.33 -5.24
C VAL A 38 -3.51 12.62 -3.85
N ALA A 39 -3.94 11.87 -2.83
CA ALA A 39 -3.39 12.02 -1.48
C ALA A 39 -1.91 11.67 -1.42
N THR A 40 -1.48 10.59 -2.09
CA THR A 40 -0.07 10.19 -2.19
C THR A 40 0.77 11.27 -2.88
N THR A 41 0.33 11.77 -4.03
CA THR A 41 1.05 12.84 -4.76
C THR A 41 1.25 14.06 -3.87
N ARG A 42 0.19 14.48 -3.16
CA ARG A 42 0.27 15.61 -2.24
C ARG A 42 1.29 15.37 -1.12
N LEU A 43 1.25 14.21 -0.46
CA LEU A 43 2.20 13.86 0.60
C LEU A 43 3.65 13.85 0.10
N LEU A 44 3.91 13.28 -1.07
CA LEU A 44 5.24 13.27 -1.68
C LEU A 44 5.70 14.68 -2.06
N GLN A 45 4.80 15.54 -2.57
CA GLN A 45 5.10 16.92 -2.91
C GLN A 45 5.42 17.76 -1.68
N GLU A 46 4.60 17.67 -0.62
CA GLU A 46 4.82 18.37 0.66
C GLU A 46 6.14 17.94 1.34
N ALA A 47 6.55 16.67 1.12
CA ALA A 47 7.82 16.14 1.64
C ALA A 47 9.05 16.48 0.76
N GLY A 48 8.87 17.18 -0.37
CA GLY A 48 9.96 17.47 -1.32
C GLY A 48 10.55 16.22 -1.98
N MET A 49 9.74 15.18 -2.16
CA MET A 49 10.19 13.93 -2.78
C MET A 49 9.93 13.88 -4.29
N LEU A 50 9.13 14.79 -4.83
CA LEU A 50 8.90 14.87 -6.28
C LEU A 50 9.87 15.82 -6.97
N PRO A 51 10.28 15.53 -8.23
CA PRO A 51 9.97 14.31 -9.00
C PRO A 51 10.72 13.09 -8.48
N LEU A 52 10.22 11.88 -8.80
CA LEU A 52 10.78 10.62 -8.31
C LEU A 52 11.98 10.10 -9.12
N GLY A 53 12.39 10.75 -10.19
CA GLY A 53 13.38 10.24 -11.15
C GLY A 53 14.73 9.81 -10.58
N THR A 54 15.14 10.37 -9.44
CA THR A 54 16.38 9.99 -8.77
C THR A 54 16.19 9.14 -7.53
N ARG A 55 14.96 8.74 -7.22
CA ARG A 55 14.61 8.04 -5.98
C ARG A 55 14.56 6.53 -6.16
N GLU A 56 15.22 5.81 -5.26
CA GLU A 56 15.06 4.36 -5.14
C GLU A 56 13.77 4.07 -4.35
N VAL A 57 12.83 3.37 -4.98
CA VAL A 57 11.51 3.08 -4.39
C VAL A 57 11.29 1.59 -4.24
N LEU A 58 10.84 1.17 -3.08
CA LEU A 58 10.39 -0.20 -2.81
C LEU A 58 8.90 -0.21 -2.49
N GLU A 59 8.16 -1.11 -3.11
CA GLU A 59 6.81 -1.47 -2.65
C GLU A 59 6.83 -2.88 -2.03
N VAL A 60 6.45 -2.95 -0.77
CA VAL A 60 6.22 -4.22 -0.05
C VAL A 60 4.78 -4.63 -0.26
N GLY A 61 4.55 -5.86 -0.73
CA GLY A 61 3.24 -6.34 -1.14
C GLY A 61 2.78 -5.70 -2.45
N SER A 62 3.64 -5.70 -3.46
CA SER A 62 3.43 -4.97 -4.72
C SER A 62 2.27 -5.51 -5.59
N GLY A 63 1.76 -6.72 -5.27
CA GLY A 63 0.71 -7.34 -6.06
C GLY A 63 1.06 -7.40 -7.54
N ALA A 64 0.11 -7.01 -8.40
CA ALA A 64 0.31 -6.92 -9.85
C ALA A 64 1.05 -5.65 -10.33
N GLY A 65 1.68 -4.89 -9.43
CA GLY A 65 2.57 -3.77 -9.76
C GLY A 65 1.89 -2.45 -10.12
N GLY A 66 0.57 -2.33 -9.99
CA GLY A 66 -0.19 -1.18 -10.48
C GLY A 66 0.15 0.16 -9.81
N GLU A 67 0.61 0.15 -8.56
CA GLU A 67 1.01 1.38 -7.87
C GLU A 67 2.43 1.80 -8.28
N LEU A 68 3.37 0.86 -8.42
CA LEU A 68 4.69 1.18 -8.98
C LEU A 68 4.60 1.67 -10.42
N GLY A 69 3.77 1.00 -11.25
CA GLY A 69 3.52 1.46 -12.62
C GLY A 69 2.96 2.88 -12.68
N TRP A 70 2.09 3.25 -11.74
CA TRP A 70 1.59 4.61 -11.65
C TRP A 70 2.67 5.64 -11.26
N LEU A 71 3.71 5.28 -10.50
CA LEU A 71 4.78 6.21 -10.14
C LEU A 71 5.56 6.72 -11.36
N LEU A 72 5.51 6.02 -12.50
CA LEU A 72 6.09 6.51 -13.77
C LEU A 72 5.46 7.85 -14.20
N GLU A 73 4.16 8.06 -13.91
CA GLU A 73 3.47 9.33 -14.16
C GLU A 73 4.00 10.46 -13.25
N LEU A 74 4.66 10.11 -12.13
CA LEU A 74 5.32 11.06 -11.22
C LEU A 74 6.81 11.23 -11.51
N GLY A 75 7.26 10.78 -12.67
CA GLY A 75 8.62 10.91 -13.15
C GLY A 75 9.61 9.90 -12.57
N ALA A 76 9.12 8.78 -12.01
CA ALA A 76 10.00 7.71 -11.55
C ALA A 76 10.65 7.00 -12.74
N GLU A 77 11.92 6.61 -12.61
CA GLU A 77 12.61 5.75 -13.57
C GLU A 77 12.31 4.28 -13.27
N PRO A 78 11.90 3.46 -14.24
CA PRO A 78 11.52 2.07 -14.01
C PRO A 78 12.59 1.25 -13.27
N GLU A 79 13.87 1.48 -13.62
CA GLU A 79 15.02 0.77 -13.06
C GLU A 79 15.24 1.07 -11.56
N ARG A 80 14.64 2.15 -11.05
CA ARG A 80 14.70 2.56 -9.65
C ARG A 80 13.49 2.09 -8.84
N LEU A 81 12.54 1.43 -9.49
CA LEU A 81 11.36 0.88 -8.86
C LEU A 81 11.57 -0.61 -8.59
N THR A 82 11.26 -1.02 -7.38
CA THR A 82 11.34 -2.42 -6.96
C THR A 82 10.05 -2.82 -6.23
N GLY A 83 9.45 -3.92 -6.63
CA GLY A 83 8.31 -4.55 -5.96
C GLY A 83 8.71 -5.89 -5.35
N VAL A 84 8.23 -6.17 -4.13
CA VAL A 84 8.33 -7.47 -3.49
C VAL A 84 6.93 -7.94 -3.14
N ASP A 85 6.59 -9.16 -3.54
CA ASP A 85 5.33 -9.81 -3.15
C ASP A 85 5.57 -11.28 -2.77
N LEU A 86 4.72 -11.78 -1.89
CA LEU A 86 4.78 -13.17 -1.43
C LEU A 86 4.35 -14.16 -2.53
N LEU A 87 3.47 -13.72 -3.45
CA LEU A 87 2.79 -14.54 -4.43
C LEU A 87 3.49 -14.47 -5.79
N GLU A 88 3.99 -15.61 -6.25
CA GLU A 88 4.74 -15.73 -7.51
C GLU A 88 3.90 -15.34 -8.74
N ASP A 89 2.63 -15.74 -8.79
CA ASP A 89 1.71 -15.40 -9.87
C ASP A 89 1.48 -13.90 -10.03
N ARG A 90 1.44 -13.16 -8.92
CA ARG A 90 1.34 -11.70 -8.91
C ARG A 90 2.62 -11.04 -9.40
N VAL A 91 3.77 -11.54 -8.94
CA VAL A 91 5.09 -11.08 -9.40
C VAL A 91 5.22 -11.28 -10.91
N ALA A 92 4.85 -12.46 -11.42
CA ALA A 92 4.88 -12.73 -12.86
C ALA A 92 3.94 -11.80 -13.66
N THR A 93 2.74 -11.54 -13.12
CA THR A 93 1.78 -10.61 -13.71
C THR A 93 2.35 -9.18 -13.74
N ALA A 94 2.94 -8.72 -12.63
CA ALA A 94 3.55 -7.40 -12.52
C ALA A 94 4.73 -7.22 -13.50
N ALA A 95 5.63 -8.20 -13.57
CA ALA A 95 6.79 -8.15 -14.46
C ALA A 95 6.39 -8.10 -15.94
N LYS A 96 5.29 -8.80 -16.31
CA LYS A 96 4.73 -8.74 -17.66
C LYS A 96 4.08 -7.39 -17.97
N ALA A 97 3.37 -6.80 -16.99
CA ALA A 97 2.64 -5.55 -17.17
C ALA A 97 3.57 -4.32 -17.22
N TYR A 98 4.68 -4.37 -16.47
CA TYR A 98 5.61 -3.22 -16.30
C TYR A 98 7.06 -3.65 -16.55
N PRO A 99 7.44 -3.95 -17.79
CA PRO A 99 8.82 -4.29 -18.14
C PRO A 99 9.75 -3.12 -17.81
N GLY A 100 10.87 -3.38 -17.14
CA GLY A 100 11.80 -2.37 -16.64
C GLY A 100 11.71 -2.13 -15.14
N ILE A 101 10.56 -2.36 -14.51
CA ILE A 101 10.42 -2.38 -13.04
C ILE A 101 10.90 -3.74 -12.51
N ARG A 102 11.64 -3.75 -11.42
CA ARG A 102 12.14 -4.98 -10.80
C ARG A 102 11.10 -5.56 -9.85
N PHE A 103 10.54 -6.71 -10.18
CA PHE A 103 9.65 -7.46 -9.30
C PHE A 103 10.32 -8.74 -8.81
N ARG A 104 10.20 -9.03 -7.52
CA ARG A 104 10.79 -10.22 -6.89
C ARG A 104 9.75 -10.90 -6.00
N GLN A 105 9.67 -12.22 -6.10
CA GLN A 105 8.99 -13.01 -5.08
C GLN A 105 9.84 -13.01 -3.80
N GLY A 106 9.19 -12.75 -2.66
CA GLY A 106 9.87 -12.77 -1.38
C GLY A 106 8.95 -12.54 -0.19
N ASN A 107 9.40 -13.04 0.97
CA ASN A 107 8.76 -12.75 2.24
C ASN A 107 9.35 -11.46 2.84
N ALA A 108 8.50 -10.47 3.07
CA ALA A 108 8.92 -9.17 3.61
C ALA A 108 9.47 -9.22 5.04
N GLU A 109 9.38 -10.38 5.73
CA GLU A 109 10.09 -10.61 6.98
C GLU A 109 11.62 -10.67 6.81
N LYS A 110 12.10 -10.85 5.57
CA LYS A 110 13.53 -10.88 5.24
C LYS A 110 13.72 -10.32 3.83
N LEU A 111 13.97 -9.04 3.74
CA LEU A 111 14.22 -8.36 2.48
C LEU A 111 15.70 -8.49 2.07
N GLU A 112 15.94 -8.97 0.85
CA GLU A 112 17.28 -9.17 0.31
C GLU A 112 17.91 -7.88 -0.26
N PHE A 113 17.86 -6.80 0.54
CA PHE A 113 18.43 -5.50 0.20
C PHE A 113 19.36 -5.02 1.31
N ALA A 114 20.35 -4.20 0.96
CA ALA A 114 21.23 -3.58 1.94
C ALA A 114 20.50 -2.57 2.84
N ASN A 115 21.07 -2.27 4.00
CA ASN A 115 20.52 -1.24 4.88
C ASN A 115 20.50 0.12 4.16
N GLY A 116 19.41 0.87 4.31
CA GLY A 116 19.31 2.21 3.73
C GLY A 116 19.36 2.24 2.20
N SER A 117 18.79 1.25 1.52
CA SER A 117 18.79 1.16 0.05
C SER A 117 17.76 2.06 -0.61
N PHE A 118 16.65 2.40 0.08
CA PHE A 118 15.50 3.04 -0.53
C PHE A 118 15.22 4.41 0.08
N ASP A 119 14.89 5.37 -0.78
CA ASP A 119 14.44 6.72 -0.39
C ASP A 119 12.96 6.71 0.02
N LEU A 120 12.16 5.85 -0.62
CA LEU A 120 10.74 5.67 -0.37
C LEU A 120 10.43 4.18 -0.26
N VAL A 121 9.77 3.78 0.82
CA VAL A 121 9.14 2.46 0.93
C VAL A 121 7.62 2.66 0.95
N MET A 122 6.90 1.89 0.16
CA MET A 122 5.45 1.89 0.11
C MET A 122 4.89 0.62 0.73
N SER A 123 3.88 0.77 1.57
CA SER A 123 3.10 -0.33 2.15
C SER A 123 1.62 -0.01 1.98
N ILE A 124 0.99 -0.68 1.02
CA ILE A 124 -0.39 -0.42 0.62
C ILE A 124 -1.24 -1.68 0.88
N THR A 125 -2.07 -1.63 1.92
CA THR A 125 -2.95 -2.73 2.37
C THR A 125 -2.21 -4.06 2.65
N VAL A 126 -1.05 -3.98 3.28
CA VAL A 126 -0.20 -5.14 3.61
C VAL A 126 -0.46 -5.60 5.05
N PHE A 127 -0.33 -4.70 6.01
CA PHE A 127 -0.37 -5.06 7.43
C PHE A 127 -1.75 -5.53 7.88
N SER A 128 -2.80 -5.06 7.24
CA SER A 128 -4.16 -5.56 7.50
C SER A 128 -4.33 -7.05 7.16
N SER A 129 -3.48 -7.60 6.32
CA SER A 129 -3.47 -9.02 5.96
C SER A 129 -2.58 -9.87 6.87
N ILE A 130 -1.74 -9.26 7.72
CA ILE A 130 -0.82 -9.95 8.64
C ILE A 130 -1.48 -10.03 10.01
N PHE A 131 -1.86 -11.24 10.44
CA PHE A 131 -2.53 -11.48 11.73
C PHE A 131 -1.55 -11.85 12.83
N ASP A 132 -0.41 -12.40 12.46
CA ASP A 132 0.67 -12.73 13.38
C ASP A 132 1.45 -11.47 13.76
N ALA A 133 1.49 -11.19 15.07
CA ALA A 133 2.14 -9.98 15.58
C ALA A 133 3.67 -10.00 15.38
N ARG A 134 4.29 -11.20 15.41
CA ARG A 134 5.72 -11.36 15.19
C ARG A 134 6.07 -11.10 13.73
N MET A 135 5.31 -11.66 12.80
CA MET A 135 5.47 -11.36 11.38
C MET A 135 5.34 -9.86 11.09
N ALA A 136 4.30 -9.21 11.65
CA ALA A 136 4.14 -7.76 11.49
C ALA A 136 5.34 -6.96 12.02
N ALA A 137 5.89 -7.36 13.17
CA ALA A 137 7.08 -6.73 13.74
C ALA A 137 8.33 -6.96 12.88
N ASN A 138 8.53 -8.18 12.35
CA ASN A 138 9.64 -8.51 11.47
C ASN A 138 9.58 -7.70 10.16
N VAL A 139 8.40 -7.64 9.53
CA VAL A 139 8.19 -6.83 8.30
C VAL A 139 8.45 -5.36 8.57
N ALA A 140 7.98 -4.82 9.71
CA ALA A 140 8.24 -3.43 10.08
C ALA A 140 9.74 -3.16 10.30
N ALA A 141 10.45 -4.08 10.96
CA ALA A 141 11.89 -3.97 11.18
C ALA A 141 12.66 -3.98 9.85
N GLU A 142 12.29 -4.83 8.91
CA GLU A 142 12.91 -4.88 7.59
C GLU A 142 12.65 -3.59 6.78
N ILE A 143 11.42 -3.07 6.80
CA ILE A 143 11.09 -1.77 6.20
C ILE A 143 11.98 -0.67 6.79
N LEU A 144 12.10 -0.61 8.12
CA LEU A 144 12.96 0.37 8.82
C LEU A 144 14.43 0.19 8.44
N ARG A 145 14.90 -1.04 8.29
CA ARG A 145 16.29 -1.36 7.94
C ARG A 145 16.64 -0.88 6.53
N VAL A 146 15.78 -1.18 5.55
CA VAL A 146 16.06 -0.85 4.14
C VAL A 146 15.78 0.63 3.81
N LEU A 147 15.00 1.33 4.63
CA LEU A 147 14.70 2.74 4.46
C LEU A 147 15.90 3.60 4.86
N ARG A 148 16.34 4.52 3.99
CA ARG A 148 17.42 5.48 4.25
C ARG A 148 17.06 6.43 5.40
N ALA A 149 18.06 6.93 6.09
CA ALA A 149 17.90 8.11 6.92
C ALA A 149 17.36 9.28 6.07
N GLY A 150 16.38 10.01 6.56
CA GLY A 150 15.66 11.04 5.80
C GLY A 150 14.67 10.49 4.76
N GLY A 151 14.61 9.17 4.53
CA GLY A 151 13.64 8.53 3.66
C GLY A 151 12.22 8.51 4.24
N GLY A 152 11.25 8.05 3.47
CA GLY A 152 9.84 8.01 3.86
C GLY A 152 9.18 6.65 3.67
N LEU A 153 8.31 6.27 4.62
CA LEU A 153 7.35 5.18 4.48
C LEU A 153 6.00 5.78 4.07
N LEU A 154 5.55 5.50 2.85
CA LEU A 154 4.18 5.75 2.45
C LEU A 154 3.30 4.63 2.98
N TRP A 155 2.47 4.99 3.92
CA TRP A 155 1.51 4.09 4.55
C TRP A 155 0.11 4.28 3.96
N TYR A 156 -0.56 3.18 3.59
CA TYR A 156 -1.99 3.17 3.31
C TYR A 156 -2.57 1.83 3.72
N ASP A 157 -3.48 1.81 4.71
CA ASP A 157 -4.11 0.57 5.16
C ASP A 157 -5.46 0.82 5.83
N VAL A 158 -6.27 -0.23 5.99
CA VAL A 158 -7.61 -0.15 6.57
C VAL A 158 -7.56 0.12 8.07
N ARG A 159 -8.46 0.98 8.56
CA ARG A 159 -8.58 1.35 9.97
C ARG A 159 -9.76 0.69 10.70
N TYR A 160 -10.61 0.01 9.97
CA TYR A 160 -11.76 -0.74 10.48
C TYR A 160 -11.68 -2.19 10.06
N ASP A 161 -12.16 -3.10 10.92
CA ASP A 161 -12.34 -4.49 10.57
C ASP A 161 -13.36 -4.62 9.43
N SER A 162 -13.06 -5.52 8.50
CA SER A 162 -13.95 -5.76 7.38
C SER A 162 -15.00 -6.82 7.75
N LEU A 163 -16.26 -6.43 7.82
CA LEU A 163 -17.37 -7.37 8.05
C LEU A 163 -17.53 -8.38 6.90
N SER A 164 -17.06 -8.02 5.70
CA SER A 164 -17.21 -8.84 4.48
C SER A 164 -15.93 -9.58 4.07
N ASN A 165 -14.80 -9.33 4.72
CA ASN A 165 -13.52 -9.99 4.44
C ASN A 165 -12.80 -10.36 5.73
N ARG A 166 -12.91 -11.63 6.12
CA ARG A 166 -12.26 -12.16 7.34
C ARG A 166 -10.73 -12.23 7.26
N ASN A 167 -10.16 -12.02 6.08
CA ASN A 167 -8.72 -12.00 5.86
C ASN A 167 -8.11 -10.60 6.00
N VAL A 168 -8.87 -9.62 6.50
CA VAL A 168 -8.43 -8.24 6.71
C VAL A 168 -8.81 -7.80 8.11
N ARG A 169 -7.83 -7.28 8.86
CA ARG A 169 -8.00 -6.67 10.19
C ARG A 169 -7.61 -5.21 10.18
N ALA A 170 -8.24 -4.44 11.03
CA ALA A 170 -7.92 -3.03 11.22
C ALA A 170 -6.49 -2.81 11.69
N VAL A 171 -5.82 -1.83 11.09
CA VAL A 171 -4.53 -1.33 11.59
C VAL A 171 -4.73 0.11 12.05
N THR A 172 -4.77 0.32 13.35
CA THR A 172 -4.99 1.65 13.95
C THR A 172 -3.74 2.52 13.85
N ALA A 173 -3.91 3.85 13.95
CA ALA A 173 -2.78 4.78 14.01
C ALA A 173 -1.84 4.50 15.20
N ALA A 174 -2.38 4.04 16.34
CA ALA A 174 -1.57 3.61 17.48
C ALA A 174 -0.70 2.41 17.11
N ARG A 175 -1.27 1.40 16.43
CA ARG A 175 -0.53 0.23 15.98
C ARG A 175 0.57 0.58 14.98
N VAL A 176 0.33 1.51 14.07
CA VAL A 176 1.38 1.98 13.14
C VAL A 176 2.53 2.63 13.91
N ARG A 177 2.25 3.45 14.92
CA ARG A 177 3.30 4.08 15.76
C ARG A 177 4.10 3.05 16.57
N GLU A 178 3.45 1.99 17.05
CA GLU A 178 4.12 0.87 17.73
C GLU A 178 5.06 0.10 16.79
N LEU A 179 4.63 -0.15 15.56
CA LEU A 179 5.43 -0.86 14.56
C LEU A 179 6.61 -0.03 14.05
N PHE A 180 6.44 1.28 13.95
CA PHE A 180 7.43 2.20 13.37
C PHE A 180 7.81 3.33 14.35
N PRO A 181 8.32 3.01 15.55
CA PRO A 181 8.56 4.01 16.61
C PRO A 181 9.53 5.14 16.23
N PRO A 182 10.56 4.93 15.37
CA PRO A 182 11.44 6.03 14.99
C PRO A 182 10.86 6.95 13.94
N LEU A 183 9.82 6.53 13.20
CA LEU A 183 9.25 7.34 12.12
C LEU A 183 8.40 8.50 12.67
N ARG A 184 8.42 9.62 11.96
CA ARG A 184 7.64 10.84 12.31
C ARG A 184 6.77 11.24 11.13
N GLY A 185 5.56 11.68 11.41
CA GLY A 185 4.58 12.12 10.42
C GLY A 185 3.15 11.91 10.92
N GLU A 186 2.22 12.45 10.15
CA GLU A 186 0.79 12.35 10.46
C GLU A 186 0.12 11.27 9.62
N LEU A 187 -0.84 10.59 10.24
CA LEU A 187 -1.75 9.67 9.58
C LEU A 187 -3.13 10.32 9.50
N THR A 188 -3.64 10.48 8.31
CA THR A 188 -4.97 11.03 8.06
C THR A 188 -5.93 9.98 7.56
N THR A 189 -7.23 10.22 7.73
CA THR A 189 -8.26 9.28 7.25
C THR A 189 -8.67 9.62 5.84
N VAL A 190 -8.74 8.61 4.98
CA VAL A 190 -9.17 8.71 3.58
C VAL A 190 -10.06 7.53 3.19
N THR A 191 -10.50 7.54 1.97
CA THR A 191 -11.22 6.44 1.29
C THR A 191 -12.59 6.16 1.88
N LEU A 192 -13.61 6.58 1.14
CA LEU A 192 -14.99 6.20 1.44
C LEU A 192 -15.08 4.67 1.56
N LEU A 193 -15.85 4.19 2.55
CA LEU A 193 -16.12 2.77 2.76
C LEU A 193 -16.30 2.04 1.42
N PRO A 194 -15.43 1.08 1.05
CA PRO A 194 -15.44 0.48 -0.29
C PRO A 194 -16.78 -0.16 -0.69
N PRO A 195 -17.54 -0.83 0.23
CA PRO A 195 -18.86 -1.34 -0.14
C PRO A 195 -19.85 -0.25 -0.53
N LEU A 196 -19.76 0.91 0.13
CA LEU A 196 -20.60 2.07 -0.20
C LEU A 196 -20.17 2.70 -1.53
N ALA A 197 -18.86 2.95 -1.68
CA ALA A 197 -18.30 3.52 -2.91
C ALA A 197 -18.71 2.74 -4.16
N ARG A 198 -18.59 1.39 -4.11
CA ARG A 198 -18.93 0.50 -5.23
C ARG A 198 -20.40 0.54 -5.63
N ARG A 199 -21.30 0.85 -4.68
CA ARG A 199 -22.75 0.92 -4.92
C ARG A 199 -23.23 2.24 -5.49
N LEU A 200 -22.39 3.28 -5.49
CA LEU A 200 -22.77 4.60 -6.01
C LEU A 200 -23.02 4.60 -7.53
N GLY A 201 -22.40 3.68 -8.27
CA GLY A 201 -22.62 3.54 -9.70
C GLY A 201 -22.47 4.86 -10.47
N PRO A 202 -23.48 5.29 -11.24
CA PRO A 202 -23.45 6.56 -11.98
C PRO A 202 -23.31 7.80 -11.08
N LEU A 203 -23.74 7.72 -9.82
CA LEU A 203 -23.71 8.85 -8.87
C LEU A 203 -22.32 9.07 -8.26
N THR A 204 -21.32 8.21 -8.54
CA THR A 204 -20.00 8.28 -7.92
C THR A 204 -19.35 9.66 -8.06
N ALA A 205 -19.40 10.27 -9.24
CA ALA A 205 -18.72 11.55 -9.50
C ALA A 205 -19.17 12.67 -8.56
N GLY A 206 -20.48 12.76 -8.28
CA GLY A 206 -21.05 13.79 -7.40
C GLY A 206 -21.05 13.39 -5.92
N SER A 207 -21.41 12.13 -5.63
CA SER A 207 -21.66 11.69 -4.25
C SER A 207 -20.40 11.26 -3.51
N TYR A 208 -19.41 10.66 -4.19
CA TYR A 208 -18.19 10.19 -3.54
C TYR A 208 -17.43 11.31 -2.80
N PRO A 209 -17.14 12.49 -3.42
CA PRO A 209 -16.43 13.56 -2.75
C PRO A 209 -17.17 14.11 -1.52
N LEU A 210 -18.51 14.15 -1.58
CA LEU A 210 -19.33 14.63 -0.47
C LEU A 210 -19.31 13.64 0.70
N LEU A 211 -19.55 12.36 0.43
CA LEU A 211 -19.56 11.30 1.45
C LEU A 211 -18.16 11.08 2.05
N ALA A 212 -17.11 11.20 1.24
CA ALA A 212 -15.72 11.10 1.72
C ALA A 212 -15.32 12.25 2.67
N ARG A 213 -16.10 13.33 2.81
CA ARG A 213 -15.89 14.37 3.85
C ARG A 213 -16.32 13.91 5.24
N VAL A 214 -17.21 12.93 5.32
CA VAL A 214 -17.75 12.42 6.59
C VAL A 214 -16.73 11.48 7.22
N ALA A 215 -16.03 11.91 8.28
CA ALA A 215 -14.90 11.18 8.86
C ALA A 215 -15.21 9.72 9.27
N PRO A 216 -16.37 9.36 9.86
CA PRO A 216 -16.71 7.96 10.13
C PRO A 216 -16.84 7.07 8.89
N LEU A 217 -17.11 7.65 7.72
CA LEU A 217 -17.21 6.90 6.47
C LEU A 217 -15.86 6.66 5.78
N ARG A 218 -14.77 7.23 6.30
CA ARG A 218 -13.40 7.00 5.78
C ARG A 218 -12.83 5.75 6.40
N SER A 219 -12.46 4.79 5.56
CA SER A 219 -12.08 3.44 5.99
C SER A 219 -10.58 3.17 6.04
N HIS A 220 -9.74 4.06 5.56
CA HIS A 220 -8.29 3.86 5.52
C HIS A 220 -7.54 5.00 6.21
N LEU A 221 -6.32 4.67 6.64
CA LEU A 221 -5.30 5.64 7.05
C LEU A 221 -4.31 5.80 5.91
N ILE A 222 -3.88 7.03 5.66
CA ILE A 222 -2.76 7.35 4.77
C ILE A 222 -1.81 8.32 5.46
N GLY A 223 -0.53 8.21 5.17
CA GLY A 223 0.48 9.16 5.61
C GLY A 223 1.85 8.84 5.05
N LEU A 224 2.71 9.84 5.04
CA LEU A 224 4.14 9.69 4.76
C LEU A 224 4.92 9.87 6.06
N LEU A 225 5.45 8.76 6.56
CA LEU A 225 6.19 8.73 7.82
C LEU A 225 7.69 8.81 7.52
N ARG A 226 8.37 9.83 8.02
CA ARG A 226 9.78 10.12 7.73
C ARG A 226 10.70 9.49 8.75
N LYS A 227 11.78 8.84 8.27
CA LYS A 227 12.87 8.38 9.12
C LYS A 227 13.77 9.57 9.46
N PRO A 228 14.08 9.83 10.73
CA PRO A 228 15.03 10.88 11.09
C PRO A 228 16.39 10.70 10.39
N LEU A 229 17.13 11.81 10.28
CA LEU A 229 18.49 11.79 9.72
C LEU A 229 19.51 11.17 10.69
N HIS A 230 19.16 11.14 11.98
CA HIS A 230 20.00 10.61 13.09
C HIS A 230 19.16 9.76 14.03
#